data_fae4a6e64e3c7af03897f5880c49ca3c
#
_entry.id   fae4a6e64e3c7af03897f5880c49ca3c
#
_cell.length_a   1.000
_cell.length_b   1.000
_cell.length_c   1.000
_cell.angle_alpha   90.00
_cell.angle_beta   90.00
_cell.angle_gamma   90.00
#
_symmetry.space_group_name_H-M   'P 1'
#
loop_
_entity.id
_entity.type
_entity.pdbx_description
1 polymer ?
#
loop_
_entity_poly.entity_id
_entity_poly.type
_entity_poly.pdbx_seq_one_letter_code
_entity_poly.pdbx_strand_id
1 'polypeptide(L)'
;MPLSRRSLLKLAGLSPLAKIAGIQMALAEDREFKHALSLFDDVKYPADFKHFDYVNVDAPKGGRVRFGVLGSFDNLNPYTFKGETGQAVNNDALLTSSLDEASTEYGLVASAVWHPDDRSMVIYRLRPEARFHDGKAITAEDVIWSMQALRDAHPFYNSYYKNIAKAEQSGDHEVTFSFSQTGNRELPLITGQMPVLPKHWWTGKDDKGRQRNINETTLEVPLGSGSYVAAEVKPGVSIKMKRVAGYWGNDLPVSVGTDNFDEIQYIYFRDSNVMFEAFKGDQFDWRIESSSKIWATGYDFPAVKKNQVVTEKIALKQVEGMQCWALNVRRGKFKDARVRQALNHAFDFEWSNANLFYGQYTRSRSYFNNSEMEAKGLPTAEELALLEPLRGQLPPELFTTEFTNPVNDTPQNRRKNLRTASQLLDAAGWTVMQRDGKSLRVNGQGEALSLEFLLYEPIWERVALPYQQQLELLGITVNIKTVDLSQYERRTQTFDYDIIVGSFGQSLSPGNEQRDLFGSEAAGRNGSRNSVGIADPVVDKIVDAIIFSKDRKGLVTACRTLDRVLTWNHFVVPMWFIPYERTARWDRFGRPGKLPDYSVGFPTVWWWDAEKAAKVAAK
;
A
#
# COMPACT_ATOMS: atom_id res chain seq x y z
N MET A 1 29.01 -32.97 60.27
CA MET A 1 29.18 -31.81 61.13
C MET A 1 28.14 -30.77 60.64
N PRO A 2 27.24 -30.31 61.49
CA PRO A 2 26.21 -29.37 61.08
C PRO A 2 26.79 -27.96 61.00
N LEU A 3 26.55 -27.26 59.88
CA LEU A 3 26.92 -25.88 59.68
C LEU A 3 26.16 -24.94 60.63
N SER A 4 26.90 -24.09 61.34
CA SER A 4 26.38 -23.23 62.38
C SER A 4 25.50 -22.11 61.84
N ARG A 5 24.47 -21.70 62.62
CA ARG A 5 23.50 -20.62 62.34
C ARG A 5 24.12 -19.25 62.04
N ARG A 6 25.43 -19.05 62.16
CA ARG A 6 26.12 -17.81 61.85
C ARG A 6 26.53 -17.64 60.39
N SER A 7 26.50 -18.70 59.56
CA SER A 7 26.83 -18.62 58.12
C SER A 7 25.64 -18.28 57.24
N LEU A 8 24.41 -18.34 57.76
CA LEU A 8 23.17 -18.02 57.04
C LEU A 8 22.75 -16.54 57.10
N LEU A 9 23.40 -15.71 57.94
CA LEU A 9 23.07 -14.29 58.14
C LEU A 9 23.96 -13.33 57.35
N LYS A 10 24.90 -13.79 56.53
CA LYS A 10 25.73 -12.96 55.67
C LYS A 10 25.27 -12.88 54.20
N LEU A 11 24.18 -13.57 53.82
CA LEU A 11 23.59 -13.55 52.47
C LEU A 11 22.27 -12.76 52.39
N ALA A 12 21.86 -12.06 53.45
CA ALA A 12 20.59 -11.34 53.51
C ALA A 12 20.75 -9.78 53.44
N GLY A 13 21.81 -9.26 52.81
CA GLY A 13 22.14 -7.85 52.79
C GLY A 13 22.31 -7.20 51.41
N LEU A 14 21.93 -7.88 50.30
CA LEU A 14 21.87 -7.21 49.00
C LEU A 14 20.45 -6.71 48.78
N SER A 15 20.33 -5.38 48.70
CA SER A 15 19.11 -4.63 48.37
C SER A 15 18.43 -5.20 47.12
N PRO A 16 17.08 -5.28 47.06
CA PRO A 16 16.36 -5.69 45.85
C PRO A 16 16.78 -4.90 44.59
N LEU A 17 17.21 -3.64 44.76
CA LEU A 17 17.72 -2.79 43.69
C LEU A 17 19.04 -3.30 43.08
N ALA A 18 19.94 -3.90 43.87
CA ALA A 18 21.20 -4.43 43.33
C ALA A 18 20.98 -5.77 42.55
N LYS A 19 19.94 -6.54 42.88
CA LYS A 19 19.54 -7.72 42.08
C LYS A 19 18.89 -7.33 40.75
N ILE A 20 18.08 -6.28 40.73
CA ILE A 20 17.46 -5.77 39.48
C ILE A 20 18.52 -5.16 38.56
N ALA A 21 19.48 -4.38 39.10
CA ALA A 21 20.59 -3.83 38.34
C ALA A 21 21.54 -4.94 37.81
N GLY A 22 21.78 -6.00 38.57
CA GLY A 22 22.61 -7.15 38.15
C GLY A 22 21.94 -7.99 37.07
N ILE A 23 20.61 -8.14 37.09
CA ILE A 23 19.84 -8.82 36.05
C ILE A 23 19.76 -7.95 34.79
N GLN A 24 19.62 -6.63 34.91
CA GLN A 24 19.67 -5.73 33.76
C GLN A 24 21.07 -5.68 33.12
N MET A 25 22.16 -5.73 33.88
CA MET A 25 23.51 -5.80 33.33
C MET A 25 23.78 -7.16 32.65
N ALA A 26 23.33 -8.27 33.21
CA ALA A 26 23.51 -9.59 32.61
C ALA A 26 22.70 -9.78 31.30
N LEU A 27 21.59 -9.05 31.14
CA LEU A 27 20.80 -9.04 29.88
C LEU A 27 21.38 -8.10 28.81
N ALA A 28 22.36 -7.26 29.15
CA ALA A 28 23.00 -6.35 28.20
C ALA A 28 24.20 -6.97 27.46
N GLU A 29 24.77 -8.08 27.97
CA GLU A 29 26.02 -8.65 27.44
C GLU A 29 25.84 -9.61 26.25
N ASP A 30 24.60 -10.07 25.90
CA ASP A 30 24.36 -11.09 24.86
C ASP A 30 23.42 -10.65 23.71
N ARG A 31 23.24 -9.33 23.48
CA ARG A 31 22.38 -8.83 22.40
C ARG A 31 23.14 -8.74 21.09
N GLU A 32 22.88 -9.62 20.16
CA GLU A 32 23.41 -9.53 18.80
C GLU A 32 22.59 -8.52 17.97
N PHE A 33 23.11 -7.31 17.82
CA PHE A 33 22.50 -6.28 16.97
C PHE A 33 22.80 -6.55 15.51
N LYS A 34 21.75 -6.50 14.66
CA LYS A 34 21.81 -6.71 13.21
C LYS A 34 21.75 -5.40 12.44
N HIS A 35 22.36 -5.34 11.26
CA HIS A 35 22.35 -4.19 10.35
C HIS A 35 21.03 -4.02 9.58
N ALA A 36 20.18 -5.02 9.61
CA ALA A 36 18.92 -5.10 8.89
C ALA A 36 17.88 -5.87 9.69
N LEU A 37 16.63 -5.69 9.33
CA LEU A 37 15.47 -6.37 9.90
C LEU A 37 14.62 -6.93 8.77
N SER A 38 14.32 -8.22 8.81
CA SER A 38 13.35 -8.87 7.92
C SER A 38 12.26 -9.55 8.74
N LEU A 39 11.07 -9.74 8.14
CA LEU A 39 9.97 -10.46 8.77
C LEU A 39 10.35 -11.89 9.16
N PHE A 40 11.21 -12.54 8.37
CA PHE A 40 11.55 -13.96 8.52
C PHE A 40 13.05 -14.20 8.61
N ASP A 41 13.83 -13.17 8.95
CA ASP A 41 15.28 -13.22 9.08
C ASP A 41 16.01 -13.62 7.76
N ASP A 42 15.35 -13.41 6.61
CA ASP A 42 15.81 -13.73 5.25
C ASP A 42 16.51 -12.55 4.55
N VAL A 43 17.47 -11.93 5.24
CA VAL A 43 18.22 -10.76 4.76
C VAL A 43 19.14 -11.14 3.59
N LYS A 44 18.99 -10.47 2.45
CA LYS A 44 19.75 -10.73 1.24
C LYS A 44 21.18 -10.17 1.30
N TYR A 45 21.35 -8.93 1.76
CA TYR A 45 22.64 -8.26 1.77
C TYR A 45 23.34 -8.43 3.11
N PRO A 46 24.60 -8.91 3.14
CA PRO A 46 25.35 -9.12 4.38
C PRO A 46 25.69 -7.80 5.08
N ALA A 47 26.14 -7.85 6.33
CA ALA A 47 26.42 -6.66 7.14
C ALA A 47 27.49 -5.73 6.57
N ASP A 48 28.38 -6.26 5.74
CA ASP A 48 29.48 -5.53 5.09
C ASP A 48 29.20 -5.15 3.63
N PHE A 49 27.94 -5.27 3.17
CA PHE A 49 27.56 -4.89 1.81
C PHE A 49 27.92 -3.42 1.54
N LYS A 50 28.22 -3.10 0.28
CA LYS A 50 28.70 -1.78 -0.12
C LYS A 50 27.63 -0.95 -0.84
N HIS A 51 26.69 -1.60 -1.49
CA HIS A 51 25.58 -1.01 -2.21
C HIS A 51 24.56 -2.10 -2.56
N PHE A 52 23.38 -1.72 -2.94
CA PHE A 52 22.40 -2.64 -3.50
C PHE A 52 22.77 -3.11 -4.91
N ASP A 53 22.39 -4.32 -5.31
CA ASP A 53 22.72 -4.92 -6.62
C ASP A 53 22.08 -4.20 -7.81
N TYR A 54 21.01 -3.48 -7.57
CA TYR A 54 20.20 -2.80 -8.59
C TYR A 54 20.60 -1.34 -8.82
N VAL A 55 21.70 -0.88 -8.24
CA VAL A 55 22.23 0.48 -8.48
C VAL A 55 23.41 0.46 -9.44
N ASN A 56 23.71 1.59 -10.05
CA ASN A 56 25.00 1.87 -10.69
C ASN A 56 25.81 2.78 -9.77
N VAL A 57 26.89 2.25 -9.21
CA VAL A 57 27.75 3.01 -8.28
C VAL A 57 28.45 4.20 -8.96
N ASP A 58 28.67 4.11 -10.27
CA ASP A 58 29.29 5.14 -11.10
C ASP A 58 28.24 6.07 -11.75
N ALA A 59 26.97 6.00 -11.32
CA ALA A 59 25.93 6.86 -11.86
C ALA A 59 26.30 8.34 -11.65
N PRO A 60 26.33 9.17 -12.71
CA PRO A 60 26.69 10.57 -12.56
C PRO A 60 25.62 11.31 -11.74
N LYS A 61 26.07 12.11 -10.78
CA LYS A 61 25.22 13.05 -10.07
C LYS A 61 25.04 14.29 -10.94
N GLY A 62 23.81 14.77 -11.09
CA GLY A 62 23.54 15.98 -11.88
C GLY A 62 22.20 16.01 -12.57
N GLY A 63 21.94 17.12 -13.25
CA GLY A 63 20.75 17.30 -14.05
C GLY A 63 19.46 17.41 -13.23
N ARG A 64 18.34 17.27 -13.92
CA ARG A 64 17.02 17.45 -13.31
C ARG A 64 16.02 16.43 -13.83
N VAL A 65 14.97 16.19 -13.05
CA VAL A 65 13.77 15.47 -13.47
C VAL A 65 12.53 16.27 -13.12
N ARG A 66 11.54 16.30 -14.03
CA ARG A 66 10.26 16.97 -13.85
C ARG A 66 9.14 15.93 -13.88
N PHE A 67 8.25 16.00 -12.91
CA PHE A 67 7.05 15.15 -12.79
C PHE A 67 5.79 15.98 -13.00
N GLY A 68 4.85 15.47 -13.78
CA GLY A 68 3.47 15.94 -13.77
C GLY A 68 2.69 15.25 -12.64
N VAL A 69 2.02 16.03 -11.81
CA VAL A 69 1.16 15.54 -10.72
C VAL A 69 -0.26 16.01 -10.97
N LEU A 70 -1.23 15.09 -10.89
CA LEU A 70 -2.65 15.44 -11.00
C LEU A 70 -3.14 15.99 -9.67
N GLY A 71 -3.88 17.09 -9.70
CA GLY A 71 -4.42 17.76 -8.52
C GLY A 71 -3.81 19.13 -8.26
N SER A 72 -3.72 19.52 -7.00
CA SER A 72 -3.17 20.78 -6.51
C SER A 72 -2.59 20.53 -5.10
N PHE A 73 -2.12 21.56 -4.41
CA PHE A 73 -1.78 21.50 -3.00
C PHE A 73 -2.00 22.86 -2.31
N ASP A 74 -2.42 22.82 -1.08
CA ASP A 74 -2.59 23.97 -0.18
C ASP A 74 -1.92 23.75 1.18
N ASN A 75 -1.18 22.64 1.31
CA ASN A 75 -0.52 22.20 2.51
C ASN A 75 0.86 21.60 2.18
N LEU A 76 1.86 21.81 3.04
CA LEU A 76 3.18 21.18 2.97
C LEU A 76 3.48 20.25 4.16
N ASN A 77 2.53 20.12 5.09
CA ASN A 77 2.62 19.19 6.21
C ASN A 77 2.02 17.82 5.83
N PRO A 78 2.83 16.78 5.58
CA PRO A 78 2.32 15.47 5.18
C PRO A 78 1.79 14.62 6.36
N TYR A 79 1.87 15.12 7.58
CA TYR A 79 1.55 14.37 8.80
C TYR A 79 0.14 14.64 9.32
N THR A 80 -0.53 15.68 8.83
CA THR A 80 -1.94 15.95 9.11
C THR A 80 -2.84 15.40 8.00
N PHE A 81 -4.08 15.04 8.34
CA PHE A 81 -5.11 14.64 7.36
C PHE A 81 -5.84 15.85 6.75
N LYS A 82 -5.44 17.08 7.11
CA LYS A 82 -6.07 18.32 6.64
C LYS A 82 -5.37 18.84 5.39
N GLY A 83 -6.15 19.32 4.42
CA GLY A 83 -5.66 19.94 3.18
C GLY A 83 -5.04 18.95 2.19
N GLU A 84 -4.72 19.46 1.00
CA GLU A 84 -4.05 18.72 -0.07
C GLU A 84 -2.53 18.91 0.03
N THR A 85 -1.81 17.82 0.29
CA THR A 85 -0.37 17.89 0.62
C THR A 85 0.53 17.90 -0.62
N GLY A 86 1.42 18.87 -0.69
CA GLY A 86 2.48 18.96 -1.70
C GLY A 86 3.73 18.17 -1.34
N GLN A 87 4.49 17.73 -2.34
CA GLN A 87 5.72 16.92 -2.22
C GLN A 87 6.94 17.78 -1.81
N ALA A 88 6.95 18.31 -0.58
CA ALA A 88 7.94 19.27 -0.11
C ALA A 88 8.85 18.78 1.02
N VAL A 89 8.53 17.65 1.64
CA VAL A 89 9.22 17.15 2.84
C VAL A 89 9.86 15.80 2.57
N ASN A 90 11.11 15.66 3.01
CA ASN A 90 11.85 14.41 2.99
C ASN A 90 12.49 14.22 4.37
N ASN A 91 11.96 13.27 5.15
CA ASN A 91 12.48 12.86 6.44
C ASN A 91 12.95 11.42 6.39
N ASP A 92 14.16 11.18 6.88
CA ASP A 92 14.67 9.82 7.01
C ASP A 92 13.90 9.04 8.08
N ALA A 93 13.72 7.75 7.84
CA ALA A 93 13.22 6.80 8.82
C ALA A 93 14.37 6.10 9.56
N LEU A 94 14.04 5.32 10.59
CA LEU A 94 15.04 4.53 11.30
C LEU A 94 15.71 3.51 10.38
N LEU A 95 14.92 2.86 9.53
CA LEU A 95 15.36 1.90 8.52
C LEU A 95 14.85 2.32 7.13
N THR A 96 15.41 1.74 6.07
CA THR A 96 14.99 1.94 4.68
C THR A 96 14.80 0.61 3.96
N SER A 97 13.79 0.53 3.09
CA SER A 97 13.46 -0.68 2.33
C SER A 97 14.45 -0.95 1.21
N SER A 98 14.72 -2.23 0.94
CA SER A 98 15.32 -2.69 -0.31
C SER A 98 14.25 -2.79 -1.40
N LEU A 99 14.56 -2.37 -2.64
CA LEU A 99 13.62 -2.44 -3.77
C LEU A 99 13.58 -3.83 -4.44
N ASP A 100 14.41 -4.77 -3.99
CA ASP A 100 14.50 -6.14 -4.52
C ASP A 100 14.30 -7.23 -3.45
N GLU A 101 13.78 -6.86 -2.28
CA GLU A 101 13.39 -7.76 -1.20
C GLU A 101 11.95 -7.48 -0.75
N ALA A 102 11.25 -8.56 -0.38
CA ALA A 102 9.82 -8.47 -0.08
C ALA A 102 9.52 -7.85 1.29
N SER A 103 10.44 -7.93 2.25
CA SER A 103 10.16 -7.64 3.65
C SER A 103 11.38 -7.26 4.48
N THR A 104 12.44 -6.75 3.84
CA THR A 104 13.69 -6.40 4.51
C THR A 104 13.91 -4.91 4.53
N GLU A 105 14.25 -4.40 5.70
CA GLU A 105 14.62 -3.01 5.97
C GLU A 105 16.06 -2.95 6.46
N TYR A 106 16.83 -2.03 5.93
CA TYR A 106 18.25 -1.81 6.25
C TYR A 106 18.46 -0.55 7.07
N GLY A 107 19.49 -0.53 7.91
CA GLY A 107 19.78 0.61 8.77
C GLY A 107 20.01 1.93 8.01
N LEU A 108 19.21 2.97 8.32
CA LEU A 108 19.37 4.34 7.84
C LEU A 108 19.71 5.25 9.03
N VAL A 109 18.74 5.90 9.70
CA VAL A 109 19.01 6.66 10.94
C VAL A 109 19.49 5.71 12.04
N ALA A 110 18.96 4.49 12.12
CA ALA A 110 19.51 3.45 12.96
C ALA A 110 20.67 2.73 12.26
N SER A 111 21.78 2.53 12.95
CA SER A 111 22.92 1.74 12.48
C SER A 111 22.70 0.23 12.69
N ALA A 112 21.91 -0.12 13.72
CA ALA A 112 21.66 -1.51 14.08
C ALA A 112 20.33 -1.64 14.84
N VAL A 113 19.76 -2.85 14.79
CA VAL A 113 18.49 -3.21 15.40
C VAL A 113 18.61 -4.54 16.14
N TRP A 114 17.92 -4.67 17.26
CA TRP A 114 17.78 -5.91 18.00
C TRP A 114 16.34 -6.09 18.50
N HIS A 115 15.88 -7.31 18.51
CA HIS A 115 14.61 -7.73 19.14
C HIS A 115 14.73 -9.14 19.72
N PRO A 116 13.95 -9.48 20.76
CA PRO A 116 13.85 -10.86 21.25
C PRO A 116 13.03 -11.73 20.27
N ASP A 117 13.14 -13.04 20.41
CA ASP A 117 12.43 -14.01 19.54
C ASP A 117 10.92 -13.85 19.60
N ASP A 118 10.37 -13.47 20.75
CA ASP A 118 8.93 -13.24 20.95
C ASP A 118 8.42 -11.90 20.39
N ARG A 119 9.30 -11.07 19.83
CA ARG A 119 8.95 -9.76 19.27
C ARG A 119 8.17 -8.86 20.25
N SER A 120 8.41 -8.98 21.54
CA SER A 120 7.79 -8.15 22.58
C SER A 120 8.30 -6.71 22.61
N MET A 121 9.47 -6.49 22.02
CA MET A 121 10.12 -5.18 21.89
C MET A 121 11.09 -5.15 20.72
N VAL A 122 11.56 -3.93 20.39
CA VAL A 122 12.68 -3.69 19.48
C VAL A 122 13.55 -2.57 20.01
N ILE A 123 14.86 -2.68 19.80
CA ILE A 123 15.85 -1.66 20.15
C ILE A 123 16.59 -1.21 18.89
N TYR A 124 16.65 0.10 18.68
CA TYR A 124 17.40 0.73 17.59
C TYR A 124 18.59 1.49 18.15
N ARG A 125 19.79 1.29 17.56
CA ARG A 125 20.97 2.11 17.78
C ARG A 125 21.05 3.20 16.74
N LEU A 126 20.93 4.46 17.16
CA LEU A 126 20.96 5.61 16.26
C LEU A 126 22.40 5.93 15.85
N ARG A 127 22.57 6.38 14.61
CA ARG A 127 23.85 6.88 14.11
C ARG A 127 24.17 8.26 14.71
N PRO A 128 25.34 8.45 15.34
CA PRO A 128 25.73 9.76 15.87
C PRO A 128 25.87 10.83 14.78
N GLU A 129 26.13 10.43 13.54
CA GLU A 129 26.28 11.31 12.38
C GLU A 129 24.95 11.76 11.77
N ALA A 130 23.82 11.13 12.09
CA ALA A 130 22.50 11.48 11.56
C ALA A 130 22.09 12.91 11.94
N ARG A 131 21.68 13.71 10.96
CA ARG A 131 21.40 15.16 11.11
C ARG A 131 20.15 15.58 10.36
N PHE A 132 19.45 16.56 10.91
CA PHE A 132 18.47 17.36 10.16
C PHE A 132 19.18 18.37 9.25
N HIS A 133 18.43 18.98 8.32
CA HIS A 133 18.99 19.96 7.37
C HIS A 133 19.54 21.23 8.04
N ASP A 134 19.16 21.52 9.27
CA ASP A 134 19.74 22.63 10.06
C ASP A 134 21.05 22.25 10.78
N GLY A 135 21.53 21.02 10.57
CA GLY A 135 22.77 20.50 11.14
C GLY A 135 22.63 19.92 12.55
N LYS A 136 21.46 20.00 13.20
CA LYS A 136 21.26 19.39 14.51
C LYS A 136 21.19 17.88 14.40
N ALA A 137 21.75 17.19 15.41
CA ALA A 137 21.72 15.74 15.49
C ALA A 137 20.28 15.22 15.62
N ILE A 138 20.01 14.07 14.98
CA ILE A 138 18.81 13.29 15.23
C ILE A 138 19.03 12.51 16.53
N THR A 139 18.08 12.63 17.47
CA THR A 139 18.21 12.09 18.82
C THR A 139 17.12 11.07 19.15
N ALA A 140 17.33 10.30 20.23
CA ALA A 140 16.30 9.41 20.77
C ALA A 140 15.01 10.17 21.15
N GLU A 141 15.15 11.42 21.61
CA GLU A 141 14.00 12.27 21.93
C GLU A 141 13.17 12.61 20.70
N ASP A 142 13.81 12.87 19.54
CA ASP A 142 13.11 13.13 18.28
C ASP A 142 12.32 11.89 17.84
N VAL A 143 12.91 10.69 17.94
CA VAL A 143 12.24 9.42 17.60
C VAL A 143 11.00 9.18 18.47
N ILE A 144 11.14 9.32 19.80
CA ILE A 144 10.04 9.14 20.76
C ILE A 144 8.94 10.16 20.51
N TRP A 145 9.30 11.41 20.31
CA TRP A 145 8.37 12.49 20.03
C TRP A 145 7.64 12.24 18.69
N SER A 146 8.34 11.78 17.66
CA SER A 146 7.76 11.50 16.35
C SER A 146 6.63 10.49 16.44
N MET A 147 6.83 9.40 17.16
CA MET A 147 5.80 8.38 17.36
C MET A 147 4.54 8.97 17.99
N GLN A 148 4.68 9.77 19.04
CA GLN A 148 3.54 10.39 19.71
C GLN A 148 2.86 11.43 18.82
N ALA A 149 3.64 12.31 18.19
CA ALA A 149 3.14 13.37 17.32
C ALA A 149 2.36 12.83 16.11
N LEU A 150 2.86 11.78 15.48
CA LEU A 150 2.18 11.12 14.35
C LEU A 150 0.85 10.48 14.79
N ARG A 151 0.83 9.80 15.93
CA ARG A 151 -0.42 9.21 16.48
C ARG A 151 -1.48 10.27 16.76
N ASP A 152 -1.07 11.42 17.30
CA ASP A 152 -1.97 12.51 17.66
C ASP A 152 -2.46 13.29 16.43
N ALA A 153 -1.63 13.36 15.37
CA ALA A 153 -1.92 14.17 14.19
C ALA A 153 -2.82 13.48 13.16
N HIS A 154 -2.81 12.14 13.07
CA HIS A 154 -3.48 11.44 11.98
C HIS A 154 -4.14 10.13 12.42
N PRO A 155 -5.45 9.91 12.14
CA PRO A 155 -6.17 8.68 12.52
C PRO A 155 -5.51 7.40 11.99
N PHE A 156 -4.91 7.44 10.81
CA PHE A 156 -4.17 6.31 10.25
C PHE A 156 -3.00 5.92 11.16
N TYR A 157 -2.12 6.86 11.52
CA TYR A 157 -0.99 6.56 12.40
C TYR A 157 -1.43 6.14 13.80
N ASN A 158 -2.53 6.70 14.31
CA ASN A 158 -3.11 6.26 15.58
C ASN A 158 -3.47 4.77 15.55
N SER A 159 -4.13 4.32 14.48
CA SER A 159 -4.47 2.90 14.29
C SER A 159 -3.25 2.04 14.00
N TYR A 160 -2.33 2.51 13.16
CA TYR A 160 -1.15 1.77 12.71
C TYR A 160 -0.16 1.50 13.84
N TYR A 161 0.07 2.49 14.71
CA TYR A 161 0.95 2.38 15.87
C TYR A 161 0.24 1.96 17.17
N LYS A 162 -1.02 1.51 17.11
CA LYS A 162 -1.82 1.18 18.31
C LYS A 162 -1.18 0.13 19.22
N ASN A 163 -0.39 -0.78 18.64
CA ASN A 163 0.28 -1.85 19.37
C ASN A 163 1.64 -1.44 19.98
N ILE A 164 2.09 -0.21 19.79
CA ILE A 164 3.24 0.34 20.49
C ILE A 164 2.77 0.77 21.88
N ALA A 165 3.14 0.01 22.90
CA ALA A 165 2.75 0.30 24.27
C ALA A 165 3.60 1.42 24.88
N LYS A 166 4.91 1.45 24.55
CA LYS A 166 5.87 2.42 25.08
C LYS A 166 7.02 2.64 24.11
N ALA A 167 7.53 3.87 24.07
CA ALA A 167 8.82 4.22 23.47
C ALA A 167 9.65 4.94 24.51
N GLU A 168 10.91 4.55 24.70
CA GLU A 168 11.81 5.13 25.68
C GLU A 168 13.27 5.12 25.21
N GLN A 169 14.04 6.09 25.70
CA GLN A 169 15.48 6.08 25.54
C GLN A 169 16.08 5.04 26.49
N SER A 170 16.84 4.10 25.94
CA SER A 170 17.46 2.99 26.70
C SER A 170 18.99 3.10 26.78
N GLY A 171 19.59 4.06 26.09
CA GLY A 171 21.02 4.40 26.10
C GLY A 171 21.26 5.74 25.43
N ASP A 172 22.51 6.21 25.35
CA ASP A 172 22.86 7.53 24.79
C ASP A 172 22.36 7.68 23.33
N HIS A 173 22.42 6.59 22.55
CA HIS A 173 21.96 6.53 21.17
C HIS A 173 21.01 5.35 20.94
N GLU A 174 20.28 4.90 21.97
CA GLU A 174 19.37 3.77 21.86
C GLU A 174 17.92 4.16 22.17
N VAL A 175 17.00 3.66 21.35
CA VAL A 175 15.56 3.79 21.54
C VAL A 175 14.94 2.40 21.57
N THR A 176 14.13 2.15 22.59
CA THR A 176 13.38 0.91 22.77
C THR A 176 11.89 1.18 22.55
N PHE A 177 11.28 0.38 21.67
CA PHE A 177 9.83 0.29 21.56
C PHE A 177 9.35 -1.02 22.18
N SER A 178 8.43 -0.95 23.13
CA SER A 178 7.77 -2.12 23.71
C SER A 178 6.36 -2.26 23.12
N PHE A 179 5.95 -3.49 22.86
CA PHE A 179 4.68 -3.79 22.21
C PHE A 179 3.65 -4.35 23.18
N SER A 180 2.36 -4.11 22.92
CA SER A 180 1.24 -4.61 23.71
C SER A 180 0.90 -6.09 23.44
N GLN A 181 1.55 -6.70 22.44
CA GLN A 181 1.38 -8.11 22.06
C GLN A 181 2.72 -8.72 21.66
N THR A 182 2.84 -10.04 21.79
CA THR A 182 4.02 -10.82 21.39
C THR A 182 3.76 -11.61 20.12
N GLY A 183 4.82 -12.07 19.44
CA GLY A 183 4.74 -12.93 18.27
C GLY A 183 4.34 -12.22 16.96
N ASN A 184 3.98 -10.95 17.01
CA ASN A 184 3.68 -10.16 15.80
C ASN A 184 4.98 -9.65 15.18
N ARG A 185 5.41 -10.29 14.09
CA ARG A 185 6.70 -10.04 13.44
C ARG A 185 6.80 -8.70 12.73
N GLU A 186 5.67 -8.11 12.39
CA GLU A 186 5.60 -6.86 11.66
C GLU A 186 5.86 -5.63 12.57
N LEU A 187 5.59 -5.72 13.88
CA LEU A 187 5.70 -4.56 14.78
C LEU A 187 7.10 -3.92 14.81
N PRO A 188 8.20 -4.69 14.83
CA PRO A 188 9.53 -4.09 14.68
C PRO A 188 9.71 -3.33 13.35
N LEU A 189 9.25 -3.88 12.22
CA LEU A 189 9.33 -3.21 10.91
C LEU A 189 8.51 -1.92 10.87
N ILE A 190 7.28 -1.95 11.39
CA ILE A 190 6.40 -0.78 11.49
C ILE A 190 7.10 0.38 12.22
N THR A 191 7.82 0.10 13.30
CA THR A 191 8.59 1.15 14.01
C THR A 191 9.83 1.58 13.24
N GLY A 192 10.47 0.67 12.50
CA GLY A 192 11.63 0.96 11.64
C GLY A 192 11.31 1.91 10.48
N GLN A 193 10.14 1.81 9.90
CA GLN A 193 9.67 2.66 8.80
C GLN A 193 9.18 4.05 9.23
N MET A 194 9.14 4.31 10.54
CA MET A 194 8.64 5.57 11.07
C MET A 194 9.60 6.73 10.70
N PRO A 195 9.10 7.79 10.02
CA PRO A 195 9.91 8.97 9.77
C PRO A 195 10.29 9.68 11.07
N VAL A 196 11.55 10.09 11.18
CA VAL A 196 12.03 10.82 12.35
C VAL A 196 11.88 12.32 12.12
N LEU A 197 11.08 12.97 12.94
CA LEU A 197 10.69 14.37 12.81
C LEU A 197 11.49 15.25 13.75
N PRO A 198 11.88 16.48 13.34
CA PRO A 198 12.61 17.42 14.18
C PRO A 198 11.70 18.02 15.25
N LYS A 199 11.71 17.45 16.46
CA LYS A 199 10.94 17.96 17.61
C LYS A 199 11.13 19.45 17.81
N HIS A 200 12.38 19.91 17.81
CA HIS A 200 12.71 21.32 18.05
C HIS A 200 12.08 22.27 17.02
N TRP A 201 11.91 21.85 15.78
CA TRP A 201 11.26 22.67 14.75
C TRP A 201 9.73 22.68 14.95
N TRP A 202 9.11 21.54 15.13
CA TRP A 202 7.66 21.42 15.28
C TRP A 202 7.14 22.04 16.57
N THR A 203 7.94 22.02 17.64
CA THR A 203 7.61 22.66 18.93
C THR A 203 8.11 24.10 19.02
N GLY A 204 8.78 24.61 17.98
CA GLY A 204 9.24 25.97 17.87
C GLY A 204 8.20 26.93 17.28
N LYS A 205 8.61 28.17 17.10
CA LYS A 205 7.80 29.22 16.47
C LYS A 205 8.23 29.47 15.03
N ASP A 206 7.28 29.87 14.17
CA ASP A 206 7.55 30.32 12.82
C ASP A 206 8.18 31.75 12.81
N ASP A 207 8.56 32.25 11.63
CA ASP A 207 9.17 33.58 11.46
C ASP A 207 8.26 34.75 11.88
N LYS A 208 6.95 34.47 12.05
CA LYS A 208 5.95 35.45 12.54
C LYS A 208 5.71 35.33 14.05
N GLY A 209 6.47 34.47 14.75
CA GLY A 209 6.35 34.21 16.18
C GLY A 209 5.17 33.33 16.58
N ARG A 210 4.49 32.69 15.64
CA ARG A 210 3.37 31.77 15.90
C ARG A 210 3.88 30.38 16.21
N GLN A 211 3.29 29.72 17.20
CA GLN A 211 3.59 28.32 17.53
C GLN A 211 3.26 27.41 16.35
N ARG A 212 4.25 26.62 15.87
CA ARG A 212 4.00 25.55 14.89
C ARG A 212 3.16 24.46 15.52
N ASN A 213 2.32 23.83 14.70
CA ASN A 213 1.43 22.75 15.13
C ASN A 213 1.35 21.69 14.04
N ILE A 214 1.83 20.48 14.34
CA ILE A 214 1.81 19.34 13.41
C ILE A 214 0.39 18.90 13.03
N ASN A 215 -0.64 19.26 13.80
CA ASN A 215 -2.04 18.95 13.51
C ASN A 215 -2.69 19.91 12.51
N GLU A 216 -1.97 20.96 12.07
CA GLU A 216 -2.51 21.98 11.19
C GLU A 216 -1.78 22.04 9.84
N THR A 217 -2.48 22.54 8.83
CA THR A 217 -1.89 22.82 7.52
C THR A 217 -0.86 23.94 7.59
N THR A 218 0.15 23.89 6.74
CA THR A 218 1.14 24.95 6.59
C THR A 218 1.65 25.06 5.17
N LEU A 219 2.00 26.27 4.74
CA LEU A 219 2.79 26.52 3.53
C LEU A 219 4.24 26.90 3.86
N GLU A 220 4.62 26.91 5.14
CA GLU A 220 6.02 26.90 5.55
C GLU A 220 6.60 25.51 5.27
N VAL A 221 7.77 25.45 4.62
CA VAL A 221 8.46 24.18 4.34
C VAL A 221 8.93 23.56 5.65
N PRO A 222 8.42 22.37 6.03
CA PRO A 222 8.91 21.72 7.24
C PRO A 222 10.38 21.31 7.11
N LEU A 223 11.10 21.37 8.23
CA LEU A 223 12.48 20.92 8.31
C LEU A 223 12.53 19.40 8.10
N GLY A 224 13.42 18.95 7.21
CA GLY A 224 13.66 17.55 6.91
C GLY A 224 15.06 17.08 7.29
N SER A 225 15.38 15.82 6.92
CA SER A 225 16.69 15.21 7.13
C SER A 225 17.22 14.48 5.90
N GLY A 226 16.37 14.20 4.91
CA GLY A 226 16.68 13.34 3.78
C GLY A 226 17.54 13.98 2.69
N SER A 227 17.74 13.24 1.61
CA SER A 227 18.65 13.60 0.50
C SER A 227 18.22 14.83 -0.31
N TYR A 228 16.95 15.26 -0.21
CA TYR A 228 16.39 16.43 -0.91
C TYR A 228 15.72 17.40 0.05
N VAL A 229 15.79 18.70 -0.30
CA VAL A 229 15.12 19.80 0.40
C VAL A 229 14.33 20.66 -0.59
N ALA A 230 13.15 21.15 -0.20
CA ALA A 230 12.37 22.06 -1.03
C ALA A 230 13.09 23.41 -1.15
N ALA A 231 13.43 23.79 -2.39
CA ALA A 231 14.15 25.02 -2.70
C ALA A 231 13.23 26.12 -3.24
N GLU A 232 12.12 25.74 -3.89
CA GLU A 232 11.14 26.69 -4.41
C GLU A 232 9.74 26.06 -4.30
N VAL A 233 8.80 26.80 -3.73
CA VAL A 233 7.39 26.40 -3.63
C VAL A 233 6.51 27.48 -4.24
N LYS A 234 5.70 27.09 -5.25
CA LYS A 234 4.64 27.91 -5.79
C LYS A 234 3.30 27.23 -5.42
N PRO A 235 2.60 27.70 -4.39
CA PRO A 235 1.42 27.03 -3.86
C PRO A 235 0.40 26.66 -4.96
N GLY A 236 -0.02 25.42 -4.97
CA GLY A 236 -0.97 24.86 -5.94
C GLY A 236 -0.43 24.67 -7.36
N VAL A 237 0.82 25.05 -7.64
CA VAL A 237 1.40 25.07 -8.99
C VAL A 237 2.61 24.16 -9.13
N SER A 238 3.65 24.34 -8.30
CA SER A 238 4.86 23.53 -8.40
C SER A 238 5.70 23.55 -7.14
N ILE A 239 6.48 22.49 -6.95
CA ILE A 239 7.50 22.35 -5.91
C ILE A 239 8.79 21.90 -6.58
N LYS A 240 9.90 22.58 -6.28
CA LYS A 240 11.23 22.18 -6.72
C LYS A 240 12.04 21.76 -5.50
N MET A 241 12.51 20.52 -5.54
CA MET A 241 13.44 19.95 -4.57
C MET A 241 14.86 20.04 -5.11
N LYS A 242 15.81 20.32 -4.26
CA LYS A 242 17.26 20.25 -4.56
C LYS A 242 17.91 19.18 -3.72
N ARG A 243 18.86 18.47 -4.31
CA ARG A 243 19.70 17.52 -3.59
C ARG A 243 20.54 18.28 -2.55
N VAL A 244 20.58 17.76 -1.34
CA VAL A 244 21.31 18.33 -0.21
C VAL A 244 22.80 18.08 -0.39
N ALA A 245 23.58 19.15 -0.53
CA ALA A 245 25.02 19.05 -0.55
C ALA A 245 25.51 18.62 0.84
N GLY A 246 26.23 17.48 0.91
CA GLY A 246 26.70 16.95 2.21
C GLY A 246 25.60 16.29 3.03
N TYR A 247 24.61 15.69 2.38
CA TYR A 247 23.66 14.82 3.06
C TYR A 247 24.38 13.79 3.91
N TRP A 248 24.02 13.69 5.19
CA TRP A 248 24.74 12.89 6.19
C TRP A 248 24.79 11.40 5.85
N GLY A 249 23.76 10.89 5.17
CA GLY A 249 23.62 9.49 4.78
C GLY A 249 24.19 9.14 3.40
N ASN A 250 24.85 10.08 2.69
CA ASN A 250 25.28 9.90 1.29
C ASN A 250 26.20 8.70 1.07
N ASP A 251 27.08 8.42 2.03
CA ASP A 251 28.10 7.36 1.93
C ASP A 251 27.65 6.03 2.56
N LEU A 252 26.41 5.95 3.04
CA LEU A 252 25.87 4.72 3.56
C LEU A 252 25.60 3.72 2.43
N PRO A 253 25.84 2.40 2.63
CA PRO A 253 25.60 1.38 1.61
C PRO A 253 24.21 1.43 0.99
N VAL A 254 23.19 1.82 1.75
CA VAL A 254 21.81 1.99 1.30
C VAL A 254 21.59 3.18 0.37
N SER A 255 22.51 4.15 0.35
CA SER A 255 22.43 5.39 -0.42
C SER A 255 23.36 5.44 -1.62
N VAL A 256 24.35 4.54 -1.69
CA VAL A 256 25.30 4.51 -2.82
C VAL A 256 24.57 4.23 -4.12
N GLY A 257 24.80 5.08 -5.15
CA GLY A 257 24.18 4.95 -6.48
C GLY A 257 22.71 5.39 -6.55
N THR A 258 22.16 5.99 -5.47
CA THR A 258 20.78 6.53 -5.43
C THR A 258 20.78 8.06 -5.45
N ASP A 259 19.62 8.68 -5.67
CA ASP A 259 19.40 10.13 -5.58
C ASP A 259 20.36 10.94 -6.47
N ASN A 260 20.41 10.55 -7.75
CA ASN A 260 21.42 11.04 -8.69
C ASN A 260 21.10 12.41 -9.31
N PHE A 261 19.85 12.88 -9.24
CA PHE A 261 19.44 14.17 -9.81
C PHE A 261 19.78 15.33 -8.86
N ASP A 262 20.23 16.47 -9.41
CA ASP A 262 20.43 17.69 -8.62
C ASP A 262 19.09 18.34 -8.26
N GLU A 263 18.09 18.25 -9.17
CA GLU A 263 16.78 18.83 -8.97
C GLU A 263 15.68 17.83 -9.32
N ILE A 264 14.65 17.78 -8.48
CA ILE A 264 13.37 17.10 -8.74
C ILE A 264 12.28 18.18 -8.71
N GLN A 265 11.49 18.30 -9.78
CA GLN A 265 10.40 19.26 -9.84
C GLN A 265 9.06 18.58 -10.01
N TYR A 266 8.10 18.89 -9.15
CA TYR A 266 6.71 18.47 -9.23
C TYR A 266 5.88 19.64 -9.79
N ILE A 267 5.15 19.41 -10.89
CA ILE A 267 4.30 20.40 -11.58
C ILE A 267 2.87 19.88 -11.51
N TYR A 268 1.97 20.66 -10.91
CA TYR A 268 0.61 20.24 -10.64
C TYR A 268 -0.34 20.63 -11.77
N PHE A 269 -1.19 19.71 -12.19
CA PHE A 269 -2.18 19.88 -13.24
C PHE A 269 -3.55 19.47 -12.72
N ARG A 270 -4.58 20.29 -12.96
CA ARG A 270 -5.94 20.01 -12.49
C ARG A 270 -6.70 19.03 -13.38
N ASP A 271 -6.23 18.79 -14.60
CA ASP A 271 -6.87 17.92 -15.58
C ASP A 271 -5.85 16.96 -16.22
N SER A 272 -6.22 15.69 -16.35
CA SER A 272 -5.33 14.64 -16.86
C SER A 272 -5.04 14.78 -18.35
N ASN A 273 -5.97 15.34 -19.16
CA ASN A 273 -5.73 15.58 -20.58
C ASN A 273 -4.79 16.76 -20.77
N VAL A 274 -4.98 17.84 -19.98
CA VAL A 274 -4.05 18.99 -19.96
C VAL A 274 -2.66 18.52 -19.55
N MET A 275 -2.54 17.65 -18.54
CA MET A 275 -1.28 17.06 -18.14
C MET A 275 -0.66 16.23 -19.27
N PHE A 276 -1.46 15.47 -20.03
CA PHE A 276 -0.93 14.69 -21.16
C PHE A 276 -0.43 15.60 -22.30
N GLU A 277 -1.15 16.68 -22.64
CA GLU A 277 -0.68 17.66 -23.62
C GLU A 277 0.60 18.38 -23.15
N ALA A 278 0.72 18.68 -21.85
CA ALA A 278 1.93 19.23 -21.26
C ALA A 278 3.13 18.26 -21.39
N PHE A 279 2.92 16.95 -21.23
CA PHE A 279 3.94 15.93 -21.48
C PHE A 279 4.41 15.94 -22.94
N LYS A 280 3.47 15.98 -23.90
CA LYS A 280 3.80 16.10 -25.34
C LYS A 280 4.57 17.37 -25.66
N GLY A 281 4.28 18.46 -24.93
CA GLY A 281 4.94 19.76 -25.03
C GLY A 281 6.25 19.88 -24.25
N ASP A 282 6.81 18.79 -23.72
CA ASP A 282 8.07 18.77 -22.97
C ASP A 282 8.05 19.63 -21.68
N GLN A 283 6.91 19.73 -21.01
CA GLN A 283 6.84 20.44 -19.73
C GLN A 283 7.30 19.58 -18.55
N PHE A 284 7.19 18.25 -18.66
CA PHE A 284 7.74 17.30 -17.69
C PHE A 284 8.26 16.03 -18.38
N ASP A 285 9.04 15.23 -17.67
CA ASP A 285 9.95 14.24 -18.25
C ASP A 285 9.47 12.81 -18.16
N TRP A 286 8.69 12.45 -17.12
CA TRP A 286 8.31 11.08 -16.81
C TRP A 286 6.83 10.94 -16.53
N ARG A 287 6.25 9.87 -17.03
CA ARG A 287 4.85 9.54 -16.83
C ARG A 287 4.65 8.02 -16.68
N ILE A 288 3.88 7.60 -15.71
CA ILE A 288 3.24 6.29 -15.65
C ILE A 288 1.85 6.44 -16.25
N GLU A 289 1.53 5.66 -17.30
CA GLU A 289 0.28 5.79 -18.02
C GLU A 289 -0.76 4.79 -17.53
N SER A 290 -1.71 5.26 -16.75
CA SER A 290 -2.84 4.46 -16.24
C SER A 290 -3.95 4.27 -17.28
N SER A 291 -4.09 5.17 -18.26
CA SER A 291 -5.14 5.11 -19.27
C SER A 291 -4.78 4.17 -20.42
N SER A 292 -5.50 3.05 -20.55
CA SER A 292 -5.38 2.13 -21.68
C SER A 292 -5.65 2.80 -23.03
N LYS A 293 -6.60 3.76 -23.08
CA LYS A 293 -6.91 4.53 -24.27
C LYS A 293 -5.72 5.40 -24.69
N ILE A 294 -5.20 6.21 -23.77
CA ILE A 294 -4.05 7.08 -24.06
C ILE A 294 -2.84 6.23 -24.47
N TRP A 295 -2.59 5.12 -23.79
CA TRP A 295 -1.51 4.21 -24.17
C TRP A 295 -1.65 3.65 -25.58
N ALA A 296 -2.88 3.29 -25.99
CA ALA A 296 -3.13 2.72 -27.31
C ALA A 296 -3.12 3.75 -28.43
N THR A 297 -3.55 5.00 -28.18
CA THR A 297 -3.84 5.97 -29.25
C THR A 297 -3.17 7.33 -29.09
N GLY A 298 -2.64 7.65 -27.91
CA GLY A 298 -2.13 8.98 -27.60
C GLY A 298 -0.65 9.18 -27.93
N TYR A 299 0.13 8.11 -27.95
CA TYR A 299 1.59 8.15 -28.15
C TYR A 299 2.00 8.08 -29.63
N ASP A 300 1.23 8.74 -30.50
CA ASP A 300 1.52 8.90 -31.94
C ASP A 300 1.83 10.37 -32.29
N PHE A 301 2.71 11.02 -31.55
CA PHE A 301 3.11 12.40 -31.79
C PHE A 301 4.58 12.51 -32.25
N PRO A 302 5.01 13.66 -32.81
CA PRO A 302 6.31 13.80 -33.49
C PRO A 302 7.51 13.36 -32.64
N ALA A 303 7.54 13.67 -31.34
CA ALA A 303 8.67 13.31 -30.48
C ALA A 303 8.81 11.79 -30.28
N VAL A 304 7.70 11.03 -30.28
CA VAL A 304 7.75 9.55 -30.26
C VAL A 304 8.31 9.03 -31.58
N LYS A 305 7.83 9.56 -32.73
CA LYS A 305 8.33 9.17 -34.07
C LYS A 305 9.81 9.47 -34.28
N LYS A 306 10.32 10.51 -33.60
CA LYS A 306 11.74 10.91 -33.64
C LYS A 306 12.58 10.19 -32.57
N ASN A 307 12.03 9.24 -31.80
CA ASN A 307 12.68 8.56 -30.68
C ASN A 307 13.19 9.52 -29.59
N GLN A 308 12.57 10.69 -29.45
CA GLN A 308 12.85 11.64 -28.35
C GLN A 308 12.03 11.29 -27.10
N VAL A 309 10.91 10.62 -27.30
CA VAL A 309 10.09 10.04 -26.23
C VAL A 309 10.09 8.52 -26.36
N VAL A 310 10.41 7.84 -25.28
CA VAL A 310 10.41 6.37 -25.18
C VAL A 310 9.17 5.93 -24.43
N THR A 311 8.41 5.01 -25.01
CA THR A 311 7.32 4.29 -24.34
C THR A 311 7.77 2.86 -24.08
N GLU A 312 7.54 2.37 -22.86
CA GLU A 312 8.03 1.06 -22.43
C GLU A 312 7.05 0.39 -21.46
N LYS A 313 6.88 -0.92 -21.58
CA LYS A 313 6.21 -1.76 -20.59
C LYS A 313 7.27 -2.42 -19.73
N ILE A 314 7.33 -2.09 -18.45
CA ILE A 314 8.29 -2.63 -17.50
C ILE A 314 7.56 -3.66 -16.64
N ALA A 315 7.92 -4.94 -16.80
CA ALA A 315 7.37 -6.00 -15.96
C ALA A 315 7.93 -5.89 -14.54
N LEU A 316 7.07 -6.00 -13.56
CA LEU A 316 7.41 -5.99 -12.13
C LEU A 316 6.87 -7.24 -11.46
N LYS A 317 7.56 -7.69 -10.41
CA LYS A 317 7.12 -8.80 -9.56
C LYS A 317 6.25 -8.33 -8.39
N GLN A 318 5.59 -7.19 -8.55
CA GLN A 318 4.66 -6.66 -7.53
C GLN A 318 3.40 -7.51 -7.45
N VAL A 319 2.81 -7.52 -6.27
CA VAL A 319 1.47 -8.09 -6.07
C VAL A 319 0.45 -7.12 -6.65
N GLU A 320 -0.35 -7.62 -7.58
CA GLU A 320 -1.50 -6.89 -8.11
C GLU A 320 -2.73 -7.21 -7.26
N GLY A 321 -3.24 -6.23 -6.57
CA GLY A 321 -4.42 -6.39 -5.73
C GLY A 321 -5.71 -6.60 -6.52
N MET A 322 -6.83 -6.68 -5.82
CA MET A 322 -8.15 -6.86 -6.42
C MET A 322 -8.80 -5.50 -6.71
N GLN A 323 -8.87 -5.10 -7.97
CA GLN A 323 -9.79 -4.06 -8.44
C GLN A 323 -11.12 -4.70 -8.80
N CYS A 324 -12.25 -4.13 -8.35
CA CYS A 324 -13.54 -4.81 -8.42
C CYS A 324 -14.73 -3.85 -8.29
N TRP A 325 -15.93 -4.35 -8.60
CA TRP A 325 -17.16 -3.83 -8.01
C TRP A 325 -17.30 -4.43 -6.61
N ALA A 326 -17.12 -3.61 -5.58
CA ALA A 326 -17.26 -4.02 -4.18
C ALA A 326 -18.73 -4.01 -3.77
N LEU A 327 -19.23 -5.15 -3.32
CA LEU A 327 -20.62 -5.36 -2.94
C LEU A 327 -20.78 -5.16 -1.44
N ASN A 328 -21.58 -4.20 -1.02
CA ASN A 328 -21.77 -3.91 0.41
C ASN A 328 -22.68 -4.97 1.07
N VAL A 329 -22.10 -6.02 1.64
CA VAL A 329 -22.84 -7.13 2.27
C VAL A 329 -23.60 -6.73 3.56
N ARG A 330 -23.41 -5.50 4.06
CA ARG A 330 -24.26 -4.93 5.12
C ARG A 330 -25.69 -4.75 4.62
N ARG A 331 -25.89 -4.59 3.31
CA ARG A 331 -27.20 -4.49 2.66
C ARG A 331 -27.81 -5.89 2.52
N GLY A 332 -29.05 -6.09 2.99
CA GLY A 332 -29.74 -7.38 3.02
C GLY A 332 -29.74 -8.14 1.69
N LYS A 333 -29.88 -7.42 0.56
CA LYS A 333 -29.88 -7.99 -0.81
C LYS A 333 -28.56 -8.69 -1.19
N PHE A 334 -27.43 -8.38 -0.55
CA PHE A 334 -26.13 -8.99 -0.81
C PHE A 334 -25.71 -10.04 0.22
N LYS A 335 -26.54 -10.35 1.22
CA LYS A 335 -26.19 -11.37 2.23
C LYS A 335 -26.07 -12.77 1.61
N ASP A 336 -26.94 -13.10 0.68
CA ASP A 336 -26.91 -14.39 -0.01
C ASP A 336 -25.78 -14.42 -1.07
N ALA A 337 -24.86 -15.38 -0.95
CA ALA A 337 -23.73 -15.54 -1.88
C ALA A 337 -24.19 -15.80 -3.32
N ARG A 338 -25.35 -16.45 -3.52
CA ARG A 338 -25.92 -16.72 -4.84
C ARG A 338 -26.26 -15.45 -5.59
N VAL A 339 -26.75 -14.41 -4.89
CA VAL A 339 -26.96 -13.07 -5.50
C VAL A 339 -25.63 -12.49 -5.96
N ARG A 340 -24.59 -12.54 -5.13
CA ARG A 340 -23.26 -12.00 -5.45
C ARG A 340 -22.64 -12.76 -6.63
N GLN A 341 -22.77 -14.08 -6.64
CA GLN A 341 -22.31 -14.92 -7.74
C GLN A 341 -23.06 -14.61 -9.05
N ALA A 342 -24.37 -14.38 -9.01
CA ALA A 342 -25.15 -13.99 -10.17
C ALA A 342 -24.65 -12.68 -10.80
N LEU A 343 -24.28 -11.69 -9.95
CA LEU A 343 -23.68 -10.42 -10.41
C LEU A 343 -22.35 -10.66 -11.12
N ASN A 344 -21.50 -11.58 -10.63
CA ASN A 344 -20.25 -11.91 -11.30
C ASN A 344 -20.48 -12.57 -12.69
N HIS A 345 -21.49 -13.42 -12.84
CA HIS A 345 -21.87 -14.03 -14.14
C HIS A 345 -22.36 -12.99 -15.15
N ALA A 346 -22.98 -11.91 -14.70
CA ALA A 346 -23.49 -10.84 -15.56
C ALA A 346 -22.42 -9.85 -16.04
N PHE A 347 -21.22 -9.83 -15.42
CA PHE A 347 -20.16 -8.91 -15.81
C PHE A 347 -19.39 -9.40 -17.03
N ASP A 348 -19.54 -8.69 -18.17
CA ASP A 348 -18.87 -8.99 -19.43
C ASP A 348 -17.50 -8.30 -19.49
N PHE A 349 -16.50 -8.93 -18.87
CA PHE A 349 -15.12 -8.44 -18.89
C PHE A 349 -14.52 -8.47 -20.29
N GLU A 350 -14.75 -9.54 -21.06
CA GLU A 350 -14.16 -9.74 -22.39
C GLU A 350 -14.60 -8.62 -23.34
N TRP A 351 -15.89 -8.29 -23.33
CA TRP A 351 -16.39 -7.15 -24.11
C TRP A 351 -15.77 -5.82 -23.65
N SER A 352 -15.72 -5.59 -22.35
CA SER A 352 -15.13 -4.38 -21.76
C SER A 352 -13.65 -4.25 -22.13
N ASN A 353 -12.90 -5.35 -22.02
CA ASN A 353 -11.48 -5.37 -22.35
C ASN A 353 -11.22 -5.08 -23.83
N ALA A 354 -12.00 -5.70 -24.72
CA ALA A 354 -11.85 -5.49 -26.15
C ALA A 354 -12.26 -4.08 -26.59
N ASN A 355 -13.41 -3.57 -26.11
CA ASN A 355 -14.02 -2.34 -26.64
C ASN A 355 -13.63 -1.07 -25.87
N LEU A 356 -13.34 -1.18 -24.55
CA LEU A 356 -12.99 -0.03 -23.71
C LEU A 356 -11.50 0.06 -23.45
N PHE A 357 -10.78 -1.09 -23.41
CA PHE A 357 -9.41 -1.14 -22.92
C PHE A 357 -8.39 -1.68 -23.93
N TYR A 358 -8.78 -1.86 -25.18
CA TYR A 358 -7.89 -2.26 -26.27
C TYR A 358 -7.18 -3.61 -26.03
N GLY A 359 -7.84 -4.53 -25.30
CA GLY A 359 -7.30 -5.85 -24.97
C GLY A 359 -6.11 -5.85 -24.01
N GLN A 360 -5.89 -4.76 -23.24
CA GLN A 360 -4.65 -4.57 -22.50
C GLN A 360 -4.66 -5.13 -21.07
N TYR A 361 -5.79 -5.58 -20.56
CA TYR A 361 -5.92 -6.06 -19.20
C TYR A 361 -6.12 -7.56 -19.09
N THR A 362 -5.73 -8.12 -17.97
CA THR A 362 -6.06 -9.48 -17.53
C THR A 362 -7.15 -9.40 -16.46
N ARG A 363 -8.17 -10.27 -16.53
CA ARG A 363 -9.21 -10.32 -15.50
C ARG A 363 -8.62 -10.77 -14.17
N SER A 364 -8.89 -10.00 -13.11
CA SER A 364 -8.50 -10.38 -11.75
C SER A 364 -9.22 -11.66 -11.32
N ARG A 365 -8.50 -12.59 -10.71
CA ARG A 365 -9.05 -13.84 -10.18
C ARG A 365 -8.62 -14.13 -8.74
N SER A 366 -7.82 -13.22 -8.17
CA SER A 366 -7.21 -13.34 -6.86
C SER A 366 -7.11 -11.96 -6.22
N TYR A 367 -7.12 -11.90 -4.91
CA TYR A 367 -6.76 -10.68 -4.17
C TYR A 367 -5.25 -10.44 -4.18
N PHE A 368 -4.45 -11.42 -4.62
CA PHE A 368 -2.99 -11.41 -4.68
C PHE A 368 -2.47 -11.75 -6.09
N ASN A 369 -3.12 -11.21 -7.14
CA ASN A 369 -2.73 -11.47 -8.52
C ASN A 369 -1.23 -11.22 -8.75
N ASN A 370 -0.64 -11.89 -9.72
CA ASN A 370 0.76 -11.75 -10.13
C ASN A 370 1.79 -12.12 -9.04
N SER A 371 1.42 -12.90 -8.04
CA SER A 371 2.30 -13.25 -6.93
C SER A 371 2.25 -14.74 -6.57
N GLU A 372 3.19 -15.15 -5.74
CA GLU A 372 3.18 -16.48 -5.14
C GLU A 372 2.03 -16.71 -4.14
N MET A 373 1.40 -15.63 -3.67
CA MET A 373 0.26 -15.67 -2.74
C MET A 373 -1.09 -15.87 -3.44
N GLU A 374 -1.12 -15.86 -4.76
CA GLU A 374 -2.30 -16.16 -5.56
C GLU A 374 -2.70 -17.64 -5.39
N ALA A 375 -3.95 -17.91 -5.02
CA ALA A 375 -4.51 -19.26 -4.95
C ALA A 375 -4.74 -19.84 -6.36
N LYS A 376 -4.17 -21.02 -6.63
CA LYS A 376 -4.28 -21.72 -7.93
C LYS A 376 -4.67 -23.18 -7.69
N GLY A 377 -5.36 -23.77 -8.66
CA GLY A 377 -5.76 -25.17 -8.57
C GLY A 377 -6.62 -25.48 -7.34
N LEU A 378 -6.57 -26.70 -6.85
CA LEU A 378 -7.19 -27.12 -5.59
C LEU A 378 -6.32 -26.73 -4.37
N PRO A 379 -6.89 -26.66 -3.15
CA PRO A 379 -6.11 -26.41 -1.94
C PRO A 379 -4.98 -27.44 -1.75
N THR A 380 -3.78 -26.96 -1.40
CA THR A 380 -2.66 -27.83 -1.03
C THR A 380 -2.88 -28.48 0.33
N ALA A 381 -2.03 -29.43 0.72
CA ALA A 381 -2.13 -30.07 2.02
C ALA A 381 -1.96 -29.06 3.18
N GLU A 382 -1.08 -28.08 3.00
CA GLU A 382 -0.86 -27.02 3.98
C GLU A 382 -2.06 -26.07 4.07
N GLU A 383 -2.67 -25.69 2.95
CA GLU A 383 -3.90 -24.89 2.93
C GLU A 383 -5.06 -25.66 3.56
N LEU A 384 -5.19 -26.98 3.27
CA LEU A 384 -6.19 -27.85 3.89
C LEU A 384 -6.04 -27.93 5.41
N ALA A 385 -4.82 -27.91 5.96
CA ALA A 385 -4.62 -27.88 7.39
C ALA A 385 -5.27 -26.66 8.07
N LEU A 386 -5.36 -25.51 7.38
CA LEU A 386 -6.07 -24.31 7.85
C LEU A 386 -7.58 -24.37 7.56
N LEU A 387 -7.99 -24.99 6.45
CA LEU A 387 -9.38 -24.98 5.97
C LEU A 387 -10.24 -26.08 6.61
N GLU A 388 -9.69 -27.29 6.84
CA GLU A 388 -10.45 -28.45 7.35
C GLU A 388 -11.19 -28.19 8.67
N PRO A 389 -10.57 -27.53 9.67
CA PRO A 389 -11.28 -27.18 10.90
C PRO A 389 -12.47 -26.23 10.70
N LEU A 390 -12.57 -25.59 9.53
CA LEU A 390 -13.57 -24.59 9.16
C LEU A 390 -14.53 -25.08 8.07
N ARG A 391 -14.35 -26.33 7.61
CA ARG A 391 -15.06 -26.88 6.44
C ARG A 391 -16.59 -26.69 6.47
N GLY A 392 -17.21 -26.87 7.63
CA GLY A 392 -18.66 -26.73 7.81
C GLY A 392 -19.18 -25.28 7.65
N GLN A 393 -18.30 -24.30 7.59
CA GLN A 393 -18.62 -22.86 7.44
C GLN A 393 -18.22 -22.32 6.06
N LEU A 394 -17.65 -23.17 5.20
CA LEU A 394 -17.10 -22.78 3.90
C LEU A 394 -17.91 -23.42 2.76
N PRO A 395 -17.97 -22.78 1.57
CA PRO A 395 -18.56 -23.38 0.39
C PRO A 395 -17.88 -24.72 0.04
N PRO A 396 -18.63 -25.82 -0.16
CA PRO A 396 -18.04 -27.13 -0.45
C PRO A 396 -17.22 -27.16 -1.74
N GLU A 397 -17.56 -26.32 -2.71
CA GLU A 397 -16.86 -26.17 -3.99
C GLU A 397 -15.41 -25.71 -3.82
N LEU A 398 -15.09 -24.94 -2.76
CA LEU A 398 -13.74 -24.50 -2.42
C LEU A 398 -12.77 -25.69 -2.31
N PHE A 399 -13.24 -26.86 -1.88
CA PHE A 399 -12.43 -28.05 -1.66
C PHE A 399 -12.30 -28.96 -2.89
N THR A 400 -13.18 -28.80 -3.88
CA THR A 400 -13.34 -29.75 -4.98
C THR A 400 -13.17 -29.14 -6.36
N THR A 401 -13.17 -27.81 -6.45
CA THR A 401 -13.17 -27.12 -7.74
C THR A 401 -12.20 -25.94 -7.71
N GLU A 402 -11.43 -25.71 -8.77
CA GLU A 402 -10.64 -24.50 -8.92
C GLU A 402 -11.56 -23.30 -9.17
N PHE A 403 -11.34 -22.21 -8.45
CA PHE A 403 -12.08 -20.97 -8.69
C PHE A 403 -11.73 -20.38 -10.05
N THR A 404 -12.75 -20.10 -10.85
CA THR A 404 -12.61 -19.40 -12.12
C THR A 404 -13.74 -18.39 -12.31
N ASN A 405 -13.42 -17.23 -12.89
CA ASN A 405 -14.46 -16.29 -13.28
C ASN A 405 -15.25 -16.79 -14.49
N PRO A 406 -16.54 -16.45 -14.60
CA PRO A 406 -17.31 -16.66 -15.83
C PRO A 406 -16.65 -15.94 -17.00
N VAL A 407 -16.55 -16.60 -18.16
CA VAL A 407 -16.02 -16.05 -19.42
C VAL A 407 -17.15 -15.76 -20.37
N ASN A 408 -17.18 -14.54 -20.95
CA ASN A 408 -18.23 -14.02 -21.83
C ASN A 408 -17.71 -13.75 -23.27
N ASP A 409 -16.71 -14.52 -23.72
CA ASP A 409 -15.99 -14.34 -24.99
C ASP A 409 -16.82 -14.62 -26.24
N THR A 410 -17.91 -15.37 -26.10
CA THR A 410 -18.83 -15.71 -27.20
C THR A 410 -20.29 -15.39 -26.83
N PRO A 411 -21.18 -15.16 -27.85
CA PRO A 411 -22.60 -15.01 -27.60
C PRO A 411 -23.24 -16.21 -26.89
N GLN A 412 -22.71 -17.41 -27.09
CA GLN A 412 -23.17 -18.64 -26.43
C GLN A 412 -22.81 -18.63 -24.95
N ASN A 413 -21.57 -18.32 -24.62
CA ASN A 413 -21.09 -18.24 -23.25
C ASN A 413 -21.80 -17.12 -22.48
N ARG A 414 -22.02 -15.97 -23.10
CA ARG A 414 -22.79 -14.86 -22.50
C ARG A 414 -24.22 -15.29 -22.16
N ARG A 415 -24.94 -15.95 -23.10
CA ARG A 415 -26.29 -16.48 -22.84
C ARG A 415 -26.29 -17.56 -21.76
N LYS A 416 -25.29 -18.44 -21.73
CA LYS A 416 -25.11 -19.44 -20.66
C LYS A 416 -24.95 -18.78 -19.31
N ASN A 417 -24.07 -17.80 -19.20
CA ASN A 417 -23.79 -17.10 -17.95
C ASN A 417 -24.98 -16.28 -17.44
N LEU A 418 -25.72 -15.59 -18.31
CA LEU A 418 -26.97 -14.91 -17.92
C LEU A 418 -28.04 -15.90 -17.45
N ARG A 419 -28.14 -17.10 -18.08
CA ARG A 419 -29.07 -18.16 -17.61
C ARG A 419 -28.64 -18.65 -16.22
N THR A 420 -27.35 -18.89 -15.98
CA THR A 420 -26.85 -19.30 -14.67
C THR A 420 -27.11 -18.21 -13.63
N ALA A 421 -26.89 -16.94 -13.97
CA ALA A 421 -27.22 -15.81 -13.10
C ALA A 421 -28.71 -15.78 -12.74
N SER A 422 -29.58 -15.98 -13.71
CA SER A 422 -31.03 -16.06 -13.49
C SER A 422 -31.40 -17.18 -12.52
N GLN A 423 -30.85 -18.39 -12.72
CA GLN A 423 -31.11 -19.54 -11.84
C GLN A 423 -30.63 -19.31 -10.41
N LEU A 424 -29.46 -18.67 -10.24
CA LEU A 424 -28.93 -18.29 -8.92
C LEU A 424 -29.83 -17.27 -8.20
N LEU A 425 -30.36 -16.29 -8.93
CA LEU A 425 -31.29 -15.30 -8.37
C LEU A 425 -32.62 -15.96 -7.97
N ASP A 426 -33.17 -16.89 -8.83
CA ASP A 426 -34.38 -17.64 -8.49
C ASP A 426 -34.16 -18.49 -7.23
N ALA A 427 -33.03 -19.20 -7.14
CA ALA A 427 -32.68 -19.99 -5.96
C ALA A 427 -32.46 -19.15 -4.70
N ALA A 428 -32.05 -17.89 -4.86
CA ALA A 428 -31.92 -16.92 -3.76
C ALA A 428 -33.26 -16.24 -3.38
N GLY A 429 -34.39 -16.64 -4.02
CA GLY A 429 -35.71 -16.09 -3.71
C GLY A 429 -36.08 -14.80 -4.45
N TRP A 430 -35.26 -14.40 -5.43
CA TRP A 430 -35.55 -13.27 -6.31
C TRP A 430 -36.16 -13.78 -7.62
N THR A 431 -37.51 -13.77 -7.74
CA THR A 431 -38.23 -14.30 -8.90
C THR A 431 -38.62 -13.22 -9.90
N VAL A 432 -38.84 -13.59 -11.15
CA VAL A 432 -39.27 -12.64 -12.19
C VAL A 432 -40.78 -12.37 -12.06
N MET A 433 -41.15 -11.10 -11.99
CA MET A 433 -42.51 -10.61 -12.04
C MET A 433 -42.70 -9.63 -13.20
N GLN A 434 -43.80 -9.71 -13.90
CA GLN A 434 -44.19 -8.70 -14.89
C GLN A 434 -44.92 -7.56 -14.20
N ARG A 435 -44.42 -6.34 -14.34
CA ARG A 435 -45.03 -5.14 -13.80
C ARG A 435 -44.86 -3.98 -14.79
N ASP A 436 -45.98 -3.36 -15.16
CA ASP A 436 -46.01 -2.24 -16.12
C ASP A 436 -45.30 -2.56 -17.46
N GLY A 437 -45.43 -3.80 -17.95
CA GLY A 437 -44.79 -4.24 -19.18
C GLY A 437 -43.30 -4.53 -19.09
N LYS A 438 -42.71 -4.47 -17.86
CA LYS A 438 -41.30 -4.78 -17.61
C LYS A 438 -41.15 -6.05 -16.77
N SER A 439 -40.13 -6.83 -17.08
CA SER A 439 -39.71 -7.95 -16.22
C SER A 439 -38.86 -7.41 -15.08
N LEU A 440 -39.33 -7.61 -13.85
CA LEU A 440 -38.57 -7.18 -12.65
C LEU A 440 -38.24 -8.38 -11.78
N ARG A 441 -37.10 -8.40 -11.17
CA ARG A 441 -36.74 -9.33 -10.08
C ARG A 441 -37.30 -8.83 -8.77
N VAL A 442 -38.11 -9.65 -8.11
CA VAL A 442 -38.73 -9.30 -6.83
C VAL A 442 -38.48 -10.39 -5.78
N ASN A 443 -38.42 -9.98 -4.51
CA ASN A 443 -38.37 -10.91 -3.38
C ASN A 443 -39.77 -11.41 -3.01
N GLY A 444 -39.88 -12.28 -1.98
CA GLY A 444 -41.14 -12.82 -1.50
C GLY A 444 -42.13 -11.76 -0.96
N GLN A 445 -41.70 -10.53 -0.72
CA GLN A 445 -42.53 -9.38 -0.33
C GLN A 445 -42.98 -8.51 -1.52
N GLY A 446 -42.54 -8.86 -2.74
CA GLY A 446 -42.84 -8.08 -3.96
C GLY A 446 -41.96 -6.84 -4.14
N GLU A 447 -40.88 -6.70 -3.35
CA GLU A 447 -39.91 -5.61 -3.48
C GLU A 447 -38.94 -5.90 -4.63
N ALA A 448 -38.69 -4.90 -5.49
CA ALA A 448 -37.78 -5.07 -6.62
C ALA A 448 -36.31 -5.09 -6.17
N LEU A 449 -35.52 -5.97 -6.81
CA LEU A 449 -34.08 -5.96 -6.66
C LEU A 449 -33.51 -4.71 -7.37
N SER A 450 -33.18 -3.72 -6.59
CA SER A 450 -32.59 -2.46 -7.06
C SER A 450 -31.18 -2.28 -6.54
N LEU A 451 -30.25 -1.88 -7.43
CA LEU A 451 -28.84 -1.66 -7.12
C LEU A 451 -28.43 -0.23 -7.46
N GLU A 452 -27.74 0.42 -6.55
CA GLU A 452 -27.08 1.70 -6.78
C GLU A 452 -25.58 1.51 -6.97
N PHE A 453 -25.04 1.98 -8.09
CA PHE A 453 -23.60 2.15 -8.31
C PHE A 453 -23.23 3.58 -7.92
N LEU A 454 -22.50 3.76 -6.82
CA LEU A 454 -22.02 5.05 -6.38
C LEU A 454 -20.64 5.32 -6.98
N LEU A 455 -20.51 6.37 -7.76
CA LEU A 455 -19.30 6.79 -8.46
C LEU A 455 -18.94 8.23 -8.13
N TYR A 456 -17.65 8.61 -8.23
CA TYR A 456 -17.22 10.01 -8.15
C TYR A 456 -16.51 10.50 -9.43
N GLU A 457 -15.99 9.57 -10.25
CA GLU A 457 -15.35 9.89 -11.53
C GLU A 457 -16.20 9.42 -12.70
N PRO A 458 -16.54 10.32 -13.64
CA PRO A 458 -17.35 9.98 -14.84
C PRO A 458 -16.72 8.89 -15.72
N ILE A 459 -15.40 8.67 -15.61
CA ILE A 459 -14.71 7.64 -16.37
C ILE A 459 -15.26 6.24 -16.07
N TRP A 460 -15.78 6.01 -14.87
CA TRP A 460 -16.34 4.72 -14.45
C TRP A 460 -17.73 4.45 -15.02
N GLU A 461 -18.47 5.50 -15.45
CA GLU A 461 -19.77 5.33 -16.07
C GLU A 461 -19.68 4.50 -17.35
N ARG A 462 -18.62 4.69 -18.14
CA ARG A 462 -18.38 3.91 -19.37
C ARG A 462 -18.18 2.41 -19.10
N VAL A 463 -17.81 2.03 -17.89
CA VAL A 463 -17.67 0.64 -17.45
C VAL A 463 -18.98 0.13 -16.83
N ALA A 464 -19.66 0.97 -16.06
CA ALA A 464 -20.90 0.65 -15.38
C ALA A 464 -22.08 0.51 -16.35
N LEU A 465 -22.18 1.36 -17.39
CA LEU A 465 -23.30 1.33 -18.34
C LEU A 465 -23.45 0.00 -19.09
N PRO A 466 -22.42 -0.62 -19.67
CA PRO A 466 -22.56 -1.94 -20.28
C PRO A 466 -22.95 -3.02 -19.27
N TYR A 467 -22.44 -2.92 -18.04
CA TYR A 467 -22.80 -3.85 -16.98
C TYR A 467 -24.24 -3.67 -16.51
N GLN A 468 -24.73 -2.44 -16.39
CA GLN A 468 -26.14 -2.14 -16.14
C GLN A 468 -27.05 -2.84 -17.16
N GLN A 469 -26.73 -2.75 -18.46
CA GLN A 469 -27.52 -3.40 -19.50
C GLN A 469 -27.62 -4.92 -19.29
N GLN A 470 -26.54 -5.59 -18.87
CA GLN A 470 -26.58 -7.03 -18.60
C GLN A 470 -27.43 -7.35 -17.34
N LEU A 471 -27.37 -6.50 -16.31
CA LEU A 471 -28.18 -6.66 -15.10
C LEU A 471 -29.68 -6.42 -15.36
N GLU A 472 -30.01 -5.46 -16.21
CA GLU A 472 -31.40 -5.17 -16.62
C GLU A 472 -32.02 -6.31 -17.42
N LEU A 473 -31.22 -7.05 -18.23
CA LEU A 473 -31.68 -8.28 -18.89
C LEU A 473 -32.10 -9.38 -17.89
N LEU A 474 -31.55 -9.33 -16.66
CA LEU A 474 -31.95 -10.23 -15.57
C LEU A 474 -33.18 -9.71 -14.77
N GLY A 475 -33.71 -8.54 -15.12
CA GLY A 475 -34.81 -7.88 -14.40
C GLY A 475 -34.37 -7.10 -13.16
N ILE A 476 -33.07 -6.84 -13.00
CA ILE A 476 -32.51 -6.05 -11.90
C ILE A 476 -32.62 -4.56 -12.26
N THR A 477 -33.15 -3.75 -11.37
CA THR A 477 -33.16 -2.29 -11.55
C THR A 477 -31.80 -1.71 -11.14
N VAL A 478 -31.17 -0.94 -12.01
CA VAL A 478 -29.85 -0.36 -11.74
C VAL A 478 -29.88 1.17 -11.83
N ASN A 479 -29.33 1.82 -10.83
CA ASN A 479 -29.14 3.27 -10.78
C ASN A 479 -27.63 3.59 -10.69
N ILE A 480 -27.09 4.26 -11.71
CA ILE A 480 -25.71 4.77 -11.67
C ILE A 480 -25.77 6.20 -11.17
N LYS A 481 -25.09 6.46 -10.06
CA LYS A 481 -25.08 7.76 -9.39
C LYS A 481 -23.67 8.30 -9.24
N THR A 482 -23.29 9.22 -10.09
CA THR A 482 -22.04 9.97 -9.97
C THR A 482 -22.25 11.21 -9.11
N VAL A 483 -21.42 11.39 -8.08
CA VAL A 483 -21.47 12.49 -7.12
C VAL A 483 -20.11 13.19 -7.05
N ASP A 484 -20.04 14.37 -6.43
CA ASP A 484 -18.77 15.02 -6.12
C ASP A 484 -17.93 14.20 -5.10
N LEU A 485 -16.61 14.43 -5.09
CA LEU A 485 -15.68 13.69 -4.25
C LEU A 485 -16.04 13.77 -2.76
N SER A 486 -16.40 14.95 -2.26
CA SER A 486 -16.73 15.14 -0.85
C SER A 486 -17.99 14.37 -0.44
N GLN A 487 -19.00 14.29 -1.31
CA GLN A 487 -20.19 13.49 -1.09
C GLN A 487 -19.86 12.00 -1.16
N TYR A 488 -19.01 11.59 -2.12
CA TYR A 488 -18.55 10.21 -2.25
C TYR A 488 -17.83 9.75 -0.97
N GLU A 489 -16.86 10.53 -0.51
CA GLU A 489 -16.10 10.24 0.72
C GLU A 489 -16.99 10.09 1.96
N ARG A 490 -17.92 11.04 2.18
CA ARG A 490 -18.85 10.94 3.31
C ARG A 490 -19.70 9.67 3.25
N ARG A 491 -20.20 9.30 2.06
CA ARG A 491 -21.02 8.10 1.89
C ARG A 491 -20.20 6.82 2.06
N THR A 492 -19.00 6.78 1.53
CA THR A 492 -18.11 5.61 1.68
C THR A 492 -17.62 5.45 3.12
N GLN A 493 -17.29 6.54 3.81
CA GLN A 493 -16.91 6.52 5.23
C GLN A 493 -18.01 5.95 6.14
N THR A 494 -19.26 6.15 5.79
CA THR A 494 -20.44 5.66 6.56
C THR A 494 -21.07 4.42 5.94
N PHE A 495 -20.44 3.84 4.90
CA PHE A 495 -20.93 2.67 4.17
C PHE A 495 -22.34 2.84 3.57
N ASP A 496 -22.71 4.07 3.20
CA ASP A 496 -24.00 4.38 2.58
C ASP A 496 -23.95 4.22 1.05
N TYR A 497 -23.86 2.99 0.59
CA TYR A 497 -23.88 2.59 -0.82
C TYR A 497 -24.29 1.13 -0.97
N ASP A 498 -24.62 0.72 -2.20
CA ASP A 498 -24.79 -0.68 -2.56
C ASP A 498 -23.51 -1.23 -3.19
N ILE A 499 -23.02 -0.57 -4.24
CA ILE A 499 -21.85 -0.98 -5.03
C ILE A 499 -20.95 0.24 -5.27
N ILE A 500 -19.66 0.06 -5.10
CA ILE A 500 -18.63 1.05 -5.42
C ILE A 500 -17.50 0.40 -6.22
N VAL A 501 -16.67 1.22 -6.86
CA VAL A 501 -15.36 0.76 -7.32
C VAL A 501 -14.49 0.51 -6.11
N GLY A 502 -14.10 -0.72 -5.89
CA GLY A 502 -13.22 -1.15 -4.80
C GLY A 502 -11.81 -1.48 -5.30
N SER A 503 -10.83 -1.23 -4.44
CA SER A 503 -9.46 -1.67 -4.65
C SER A 503 -8.89 -2.21 -3.34
N PHE A 504 -8.43 -3.46 -3.36
CA PHE A 504 -7.78 -4.12 -2.25
C PHE A 504 -6.30 -4.29 -2.59
N GLY A 505 -5.53 -3.22 -2.41
CA GLY A 505 -4.09 -3.24 -2.61
C GLY A 505 -3.42 -4.19 -1.62
N GLN A 506 -2.41 -4.92 -2.07
CA GLN A 506 -1.67 -5.89 -1.26
C GLN A 506 -0.17 -5.60 -1.34
N SER A 507 0.54 -5.95 -0.27
CA SER A 507 1.99 -5.89 -0.21
C SER A 507 2.60 -7.25 -0.56
N LEU A 508 3.93 -7.26 -0.72
CA LEU A 508 4.70 -8.51 -0.86
C LEU A 508 4.73 -9.32 0.45
N SER A 509 4.36 -8.69 1.57
CA SER A 509 4.34 -9.28 2.90
C SER A 509 3.11 -8.80 3.67
N PRO A 510 1.92 -9.34 3.34
CA PRO A 510 0.67 -9.00 4.03
C PRO A 510 0.74 -9.26 5.54
N GLY A 511 0.15 -8.35 6.33
CA GLY A 511 0.20 -8.41 7.78
C GLY A 511 -0.99 -7.77 8.47
N ASN A 512 -0.74 -6.84 9.39
CA ASN A 512 -1.78 -6.21 10.23
C ASN A 512 -2.85 -5.45 9.45
N GLU A 513 -2.53 -4.94 8.26
CA GLU A 513 -3.48 -4.24 7.39
C GLU A 513 -4.65 -5.14 6.94
N GLN A 514 -4.47 -6.46 6.93
CA GLN A 514 -5.54 -7.39 6.57
C GLN A 514 -6.73 -7.31 7.53
N ARG A 515 -6.51 -6.95 8.80
CA ARG A 515 -7.59 -6.71 9.76
C ARG A 515 -8.44 -5.50 9.37
N ASP A 516 -7.84 -4.47 8.82
CA ASP A 516 -8.56 -3.27 8.37
C ASP A 516 -9.29 -3.50 7.05
N LEU A 517 -8.75 -4.37 6.17
CA LEU A 517 -9.35 -4.72 4.89
C LEU A 517 -10.51 -5.72 5.02
N PHE A 518 -10.36 -6.75 5.86
CA PHE A 518 -11.25 -7.92 5.86
C PHE A 518 -11.76 -8.33 7.25
N GLY A 519 -11.19 -7.79 8.33
CA GLY A 519 -11.54 -8.20 9.69
C GLY A 519 -12.92 -7.73 10.15
N SER A 520 -13.58 -8.54 10.98
CA SER A 520 -14.94 -8.28 11.49
C SER A 520 -15.04 -6.98 12.26
N GLU A 521 -14.03 -6.59 13.05
CA GLU A 521 -14.00 -5.32 13.79
C GLU A 521 -14.05 -4.09 12.86
N ALA A 522 -13.46 -4.21 11.68
CA ALA A 522 -13.44 -3.14 10.69
C ALA A 522 -14.80 -2.98 9.98
N ALA A 523 -15.63 -4.03 9.94
CA ALA A 523 -16.90 -4.03 9.22
C ALA A 523 -17.88 -2.95 9.70
N GLY A 524 -17.88 -2.63 11.00
CA GLY A 524 -18.76 -1.60 11.57
C GLY A 524 -18.07 -0.26 11.88
N ARG A 525 -16.77 -0.15 11.65
CA ARG A 525 -15.99 1.04 11.97
C ARG A 525 -15.98 2.03 10.82
N ASN A 526 -16.59 3.19 10.98
CA ASN A 526 -16.60 4.26 9.98
C ASN A 526 -15.18 4.60 9.51
N GLY A 527 -15.00 4.75 8.21
CA GLY A 527 -13.74 5.07 7.59
C GLY A 527 -12.72 3.92 7.51
N SER A 528 -13.10 2.68 7.89
CA SER A 528 -12.26 1.51 7.66
C SER A 528 -12.18 1.15 6.17
N ARG A 529 -11.16 0.39 5.79
CA ARG A 529 -11.00 -0.10 4.41
C ARG A 529 -11.79 -1.37 4.11
N ASN A 530 -12.54 -1.92 5.08
CA ASN A 530 -13.47 -3.03 4.85
C ASN A 530 -14.72 -2.55 4.10
N SER A 531 -14.54 -2.13 2.85
CA SER A 531 -15.60 -1.57 2.01
C SER A 531 -16.73 -2.57 1.72
N VAL A 532 -16.46 -3.84 1.69
CA VAL A 532 -17.46 -4.90 1.50
C VAL A 532 -18.31 -5.12 2.75
N GLY A 533 -17.76 -4.96 3.94
CA GLY A 533 -18.45 -5.23 5.21
C GLY A 533 -18.36 -6.69 5.64
N ILE A 534 -17.22 -7.31 5.36
CA ILE A 534 -16.94 -8.68 5.81
C ILE A 534 -16.91 -8.71 7.33
N ALA A 535 -17.77 -9.55 7.92
CA ALA A 535 -17.81 -9.83 9.35
C ALA A 535 -17.96 -11.36 9.51
N ASP A 536 -16.85 -12.06 9.31
CA ASP A 536 -16.81 -13.51 9.25
C ASP A 536 -15.67 -14.05 10.14
N PRO A 537 -15.99 -14.82 11.20
CA PRO A 537 -14.97 -15.40 12.08
C PRO A 537 -13.98 -16.35 11.38
N VAL A 538 -14.36 -16.93 10.23
CA VAL A 538 -13.45 -17.74 9.41
C VAL A 538 -12.37 -16.84 8.81
N VAL A 539 -12.76 -15.71 8.25
CA VAL A 539 -11.83 -14.71 7.72
C VAL A 539 -10.90 -14.19 8.81
N ASP A 540 -11.44 -13.86 10.00
CA ASP A 540 -10.63 -13.38 11.13
C ASP A 540 -9.54 -14.38 11.53
N LYS A 541 -9.86 -15.69 11.62
CA LYS A 541 -8.89 -16.73 11.94
C LYS A 541 -7.78 -16.85 10.90
N ILE A 542 -8.12 -16.71 9.61
CA ILE A 542 -7.12 -16.81 8.54
C ILE A 542 -6.25 -15.54 8.52
N VAL A 543 -6.84 -14.37 8.76
CA VAL A 543 -6.10 -13.11 8.93
C VAL A 543 -5.11 -13.22 10.09
N ASP A 544 -5.50 -13.81 11.23
CA ASP A 544 -4.57 -14.08 12.32
C ASP A 544 -3.46 -15.06 11.90
N ALA A 545 -3.76 -16.09 11.10
CA ALA A 545 -2.73 -16.99 10.58
C ALA A 545 -1.72 -16.27 9.68
N ILE A 546 -2.14 -15.23 8.92
CA ILE A 546 -1.24 -14.36 8.16
C ILE A 546 -0.31 -13.59 9.11
N ILE A 547 -0.88 -12.86 10.06
CA ILE A 547 -0.16 -11.96 10.98
C ILE A 547 0.86 -12.71 11.85
N PHE A 548 0.51 -13.91 12.30
CA PHE A 548 1.34 -14.72 13.19
C PHE A 548 2.11 -15.84 12.47
N SER A 549 2.24 -15.75 11.13
CA SER A 549 3.05 -16.68 10.33
C SER A 549 4.49 -16.71 10.82
N LYS A 550 5.06 -17.92 10.93
CA LYS A 550 6.42 -18.10 11.46
C LYS A 550 7.52 -17.98 10.41
N ASP A 551 7.17 -18.21 9.15
CA ASP A 551 8.08 -18.18 8.01
C ASP A 551 7.32 -17.76 6.73
N ARG A 552 8.07 -17.53 5.66
CA ARG A 552 7.53 -17.13 4.35
C ARG A 552 6.56 -18.16 3.78
N LYS A 553 6.85 -19.45 3.94
CA LYS A 553 5.98 -20.55 3.48
C LYS A 553 4.62 -20.49 4.18
N GLY A 554 4.62 -20.31 5.49
CA GLY A 554 3.39 -20.14 6.29
C GLY A 554 2.59 -18.92 5.88
N LEU A 555 3.26 -17.77 5.65
CA LEU A 555 2.63 -16.55 5.16
C LEU A 555 1.95 -16.79 3.81
N VAL A 556 2.66 -17.35 2.83
CA VAL A 556 2.12 -17.65 1.50
C VAL A 556 0.93 -18.60 1.59
N THR A 557 1.04 -19.64 2.42
CA THR A 557 -0.05 -20.60 2.64
C THR A 557 -1.29 -19.92 3.22
N ALA A 558 -1.12 -19.08 4.23
CA ALA A 558 -2.23 -18.35 4.85
C ALA A 558 -2.87 -17.33 3.89
N CYS A 559 -2.06 -16.62 3.09
CA CYS A 559 -2.57 -15.71 2.05
C CYS A 559 -3.36 -16.45 0.98
N ARG A 560 -2.88 -17.59 0.47
CA ARG A 560 -3.63 -18.44 -0.47
C ARG A 560 -4.94 -18.94 0.13
N THR A 561 -4.91 -19.31 1.40
CA THR A 561 -6.10 -19.72 2.14
C THR A 561 -7.12 -18.60 2.23
N LEU A 562 -6.68 -17.38 2.58
CA LEU A 562 -7.54 -16.19 2.60
C LEU A 562 -8.11 -15.90 1.21
N ASP A 563 -7.28 -15.93 0.18
CA ASP A 563 -7.67 -15.68 -1.21
C ASP A 563 -8.81 -16.62 -1.67
N ARG A 564 -8.69 -17.94 -1.37
CA ARG A 564 -9.76 -18.91 -1.65
C ARG A 564 -11.05 -18.59 -0.92
N VAL A 565 -10.97 -18.27 0.35
CA VAL A 565 -12.16 -17.97 1.15
C VAL A 565 -12.84 -16.71 0.63
N LEU A 566 -12.09 -15.65 0.32
CA LEU A 566 -12.64 -14.41 -0.20
C LEU A 566 -13.25 -14.58 -1.59
N THR A 567 -12.59 -15.31 -2.50
CA THR A 567 -13.06 -15.50 -3.88
C THR A 567 -14.30 -16.39 -3.95
N TRP A 568 -14.35 -17.52 -3.20
CA TRP A 568 -15.50 -18.41 -3.17
C TRP A 568 -16.73 -17.84 -2.44
N ASN A 569 -16.54 -16.81 -1.61
CA ASN A 569 -17.65 -16.05 -1.03
C ASN A 569 -18.23 -14.98 -1.97
N HIS A 570 -17.62 -14.74 -3.13
CA HIS A 570 -18.07 -13.77 -4.12
C HIS A 570 -18.35 -12.37 -3.54
N PHE A 571 -17.53 -11.90 -2.62
CA PHE A 571 -17.72 -10.59 -1.99
C PHE A 571 -17.60 -9.42 -2.96
N VAL A 572 -16.99 -9.66 -4.11
CA VAL A 572 -16.75 -8.66 -5.15
C VAL A 572 -17.04 -9.25 -6.53
N VAL A 573 -17.27 -8.38 -7.52
CA VAL A 573 -17.19 -8.74 -8.94
C VAL A 573 -15.80 -8.32 -9.44
N PRO A 574 -14.89 -9.29 -9.69
CA PRO A 574 -13.52 -8.98 -10.09
C PRO A 574 -13.45 -8.25 -11.43
N MET A 575 -12.64 -7.20 -11.48
CA MET A 575 -12.35 -6.43 -12.69
C MET A 575 -11.06 -6.93 -13.35
N TRP A 576 -9.96 -6.16 -13.30
CA TRP A 576 -8.74 -6.42 -14.06
C TRP A 576 -7.50 -5.85 -13.38
N PHE A 577 -6.35 -6.31 -13.85
CA PHE A 577 -5.03 -5.80 -13.52
C PHE A 577 -4.11 -5.85 -14.75
N ILE A 578 -2.90 -5.28 -14.62
CA ILE A 578 -1.80 -5.44 -15.56
C ILE A 578 -0.51 -5.80 -14.79
N PRO A 579 0.27 -6.81 -15.25
CA PRO A 579 1.50 -7.24 -14.57
C PRO A 579 2.74 -6.44 -14.99
N TYR A 580 2.59 -5.18 -15.38
CA TYR A 580 3.66 -4.28 -15.81
C TYR A 580 3.24 -2.83 -15.67
N GLU A 581 4.21 -1.94 -15.53
CA GLU A 581 3.97 -0.52 -15.66
C GLU A 581 4.15 -0.03 -17.09
N ARG A 582 3.24 0.83 -17.55
CA ARG A 582 3.34 1.55 -18.82
C ARG A 582 4.03 2.88 -18.57
N THR A 583 5.29 2.98 -18.93
CA THR A 583 6.09 4.18 -18.72
C THR A 583 6.28 4.95 -20.03
N ALA A 584 6.22 6.27 -19.97
CA ALA A 584 6.59 7.16 -21.05
C ALA A 584 7.54 8.23 -20.51
N ARG A 585 8.64 8.47 -21.22
CA ARG A 585 9.65 9.43 -20.80
C ARG A 585 10.31 10.13 -21.98
N TRP A 586 10.68 11.36 -21.78
CA TRP A 586 11.64 12.01 -22.65
C TRP A 586 13.01 11.34 -22.45
N ASP A 587 13.69 10.95 -23.53
CA ASP A 587 14.92 10.13 -23.47
C ASP A 587 16.15 10.94 -23.02
N ARG A 588 16.16 11.29 -21.74
CA ARG A 588 17.20 12.08 -21.07
C ARG A 588 17.90 11.33 -19.96
N PHE A 589 17.55 10.07 -19.77
CA PHE A 589 17.92 9.34 -18.56
C PHE A 589 18.72 8.08 -18.89
N GLY A 590 19.73 7.83 -18.06
CA GLY A 590 20.36 6.55 -17.90
C GLY A 590 19.72 5.75 -16.78
N ARG A 591 19.86 4.44 -16.81
CA ARG A 591 19.35 3.52 -15.80
C ARG A 591 20.31 2.35 -15.56
N PRO A 592 20.24 1.67 -14.40
CA PRO A 592 20.99 0.45 -14.16
C PRO A 592 20.70 -0.62 -15.21
N GLY A 593 21.68 -1.49 -15.47
CA GLY A 593 21.52 -2.62 -16.39
C GLY A 593 20.48 -3.64 -15.91
N LYS A 594 20.32 -3.76 -14.58
CA LYS A 594 19.26 -4.52 -13.92
C LYS A 594 18.43 -3.58 -13.07
N LEU A 595 17.12 -3.50 -13.32
CA LEU A 595 16.18 -2.80 -12.46
C LEU A 595 15.86 -3.65 -11.22
N PRO A 596 15.45 -3.05 -10.11
CA PRO A 596 14.98 -3.81 -8.96
C PRO A 596 13.72 -4.62 -9.31
N ASP A 597 13.53 -5.74 -8.62
CA ASP A 597 12.46 -6.70 -8.94
C ASP A 597 11.06 -6.15 -8.69
N TYR A 598 10.91 -5.26 -7.71
CA TYR A 598 9.61 -4.79 -7.22
C TYR A 598 9.33 -3.31 -7.51
N SER A 599 10.20 -2.63 -8.26
CA SER A 599 10.03 -1.22 -8.56
C SER A 599 10.70 -0.86 -9.88
N VAL A 600 10.19 0.14 -10.59
CA VAL A 600 10.91 0.78 -11.72
C VAL A 600 12.17 1.49 -11.23
N GLY A 601 12.26 1.79 -9.95
CA GLY A 601 13.38 2.49 -9.33
C GLY A 601 13.56 3.95 -9.77
N PHE A 602 12.63 4.51 -10.54
CA PHE A 602 12.67 5.91 -10.97
C PHE A 602 12.02 6.82 -9.91
N PRO A 603 12.62 7.95 -9.52
CA PRO A 603 13.89 8.53 -10.00
C PRO A 603 15.12 8.01 -9.23
N THR A 604 14.95 7.23 -8.17
CA THR A 604 15.92 6.93 -7.12
C THR A 604 17.24 6.36 -7.66
N VAL A 605 17.18 5.37 -8.56
CA VAL A 605 18.40 4.69 -9.09
C VAL A 605 18.75 5.08 -10.52
N TRP A 606 17.96 5.98 -11.13
CA TRP A 606 18.22 6.51 -12.46
C TRP A 606 19.06 7.79 -12.37
N TRP A 607 19.59 8.25 -13.50
CA TRP A 607 20.42 9.46 -13.57
C TRP A 607 20.18 10.25 -14.85
N TRP A 608 20.61 11.51 -14.84
CA TRP A 608 20.62 12.36 -16.01
C TRP A 608 21.74 11.93 -16.97
N ASP A 609 21.38 11.60 -18.20
CA ASP A 609 22.30 11.27 -19.28
C ASP A 609 22.45 12.50 -20.20
N ALA A 610 23.61 13.16 -20.11
CA ALA A 610 23.87 14.40 -20.82
C ALA A 610 23.88 14.22 -22.35
N GLU A 611 24.34 13.08 -22.87
CA GLU A 611 24.37 12.80 -24.30
C GLU A 611 22.95 12.59 -24.86
N LYS A 612 22.13 11.82 -24.16
CA LYS A 612 20.73 11.63 -24.51
C LYS A 612 19.96 12.96 -24.43
N ALA A 613 20.17 13.72 -23.36
CA ALA A 613 19.52 15.01 -23.19
C ALA A 613 19.88 16.01 -24.30
N ALA A 614 21.13 16.04 -24.75
CA ALA A 614 21.57 16.86 -25.88
C ALA A 614 20.88 16.44 -27.20
N LYS A 615 20.70 15.15 -27.45
CA LYS A 615 19.97 14.64 -28.64
C LYS A 615 18.49 15.03 -28.62
N VAL A 616 17.86 15.06 -27.44
CA VAL A 616 16.47 15.50 -27.28
C VAL A 616 16.35 17.02 -27.48
N ALA A 617 17.33 17.80 -27.03
CA ALA A 617 17.33 19.27 -27.19
C ALA A 617 17.66 19.74 -28.61
N ALA A 618 18.39 18.95 -29.38
CA ALA A 618 18.69 19.23 -30.79
C ALA A 618 17.42 18.97 -31.63
N LYS A 619 16.50 19.95 -31.64
CA LYS A 619 15.22 19.91 -32.38
C LYS A 619 15.42 20.21 -33.88
#